data_817d65bb7e31853435e7d837ed4af661
#
_entry.id   817d65bb7e31853435e7d837ed4af661
#
_cell.length_a   1.000
_cell.length_b   1.000
_cell.length_c   1.000
_cell.angle_alpha   90.00
_cell.angle_beta   90.00
_cell.angle_gamma   90.00
#
_symmetry.space_group_name_H-M   'P 1'
#
loop_
_entity.id
_entity.type
_entity.pdbx_description
1 polymer ?
#
loop_
_entity_poly.entity_id
_entity_poly.type
_entity_poly.pdbx_seq_one_letter_code
_entity_poly.pdbx_strand_id
1 'polypeptide(L)'
;MTKFFSHGKLLITGEYVVLDQALSLAIPTKKGQHMLIKEFAEEPRTLFWKSLGDDGNAWFEQKFLIQKKTKSNNNSVICDPNAQNKNEVAEMLVRILNKAISLNVDFLADKSYQVKTRLEFDRSWGLGSSSTLMCNIDKWAE
;
A
#
# COMPACT_ATOMS: atom_id res chain seq x y z
N MET A 1 15.07 8.79 -2.84
CA MET A 1 13.74 8.52 -3.44
C MET A 1 13.77 7.14 -4.08
N THR A 2 12.93 6.25 -3.59
CA THR A 2 12.83 4.86 -4.09
C THR A 2 11.58 4.72 -4.96
N LYS A 3 11.67 3.89 -6.02
CA LYS A 3 10.59 3.68 -6.98
C LYS A 3 10.31 2.19 -7.13
N PHE A 4 9.04 1.82 -7.09
CA PHE A 4 8.56 0.47 -7.36
C PHE A 4 7.51 0.49 -8.45
N PHE A 5 7.39 -0.63 -9.15
CA PHE A 5 6.36 -0.87 -10.14
C PHE A 5 5.89 -2.32 -10.07
N SER A 6 4.58 -2.52 -10.16
CA SER A 6 3.97 -3.83 -10.26
C SER A 6 2.92 -3.85 -11.38
N HIS A 7 3.00 -4.87 -12.22
CA HIS A 7 2.06 -5.09 -13.31
C HIS A 7 0.67 -5.44 -12.77
N GLY A 8 -0.36 -4.93 -13.40
CA GLY A 8 -1.72 -5.42 -13.20
C GLY A 8 -1.86 -6.86 -13.65
N LYS A 9 -2.98 -7.47 -13.32
CA LYS A 9 -3.32 -8.83 -13.73
C LYS A 9 -4.73 -8.90 -14.27
N LEU A 10 -4.94 -9.72 -15.30
CA LEU A 10 -6.24 -10.11 -15.78
C LEU A 10 -6.45 -11.59 -15.46
N LEU A 11 -7.48 -11.89 -14.67
CA LEU A 11 -7.94 -13.26 -14.44
C LEU A 11 -8.78 -13.70 -15.62
N ILE A 12 -8.33 -14.72 -16.35
CA ILE A 12 -9.04 -15.30 -17.50
C ILE A 12 -10.10 -16.29 -17.01
N THR A 13 -9.75 -17.07 -15.97
CA THR A 13 -10.65 -18.06 -15.36
C THR A 13 -10.49 -18.05 -13.85
N GLY A 14 -11.52 -18.46 -13.13
CA GLY A 14 -11.44 -18.74 -11.70
C GLY A 14 -11.50 -17.52 -10.79
N GLU A 15 -11.98 -16.35 -11.27
CA GLU A 15 -11.97 -15.09 -10.52
C GLU A 15 -12.68 -15.21 -9.15
N TYR A 16 -13.81 -15.87 -9.09
CA TYR A 16 -14.58 -16.02 -7.84
C TYR A 16 -14.21 -17.26 -7.03
N VAL A 17 -13.64 -18.29 -7.67
CA VAL A 17 -13.35 -19.58 -7.04
C VAL A 17 -11.86 -19.78 -6.72
N VAL A 18 -10.99 -18.86 -7.13
CA VAL A 18 -9.55 -18.94 -6.81
C VAL A 18 -9.30 -18.92 -5.31
N LEU A 19 -10.13 -18.25 -4.53
CA LEU A 19 -10.06 -18.23 -3.06
C LEU A 19 -10.44 -19.56 -2.43
N ASP A 20 -11.19 -20.41 -3.16
CA ASP A 20 -11.57 -21.76 -2.76
C ASP A 20 -10.60 -22.82 -3.33
N GLN A 21 -9.36 -22.40 -3.64
CA GLN A 21 -8.28 -23.26 -4.16
C GLN A 21 -8.54 -23.85 -5.54
N ALA A 22 -9.48 -23.31 -6.31
CA ALA A 22 -9.67 -23.69 -7.69
C ALA A 22 -8.52 -23.18 -8.57
N LEU A 23 -8.18 -23.95 -9.61
CA LEU A 23 -7.21 -23.54 -10.62
C LEU A 23 -7.70 -22.27 -11.33
N SER A 24 -6.85 -21.27 -11.41
CA SER A 24 -7.12 -20.03 -12.11
C SER A 24 -6.00 -19.70 -13.09
N LEU A 25 -6.36 -19.07 -14.20
CA LEU A 25 -5.43 -18.55 -15.17
C LEU A 25 -5.43 -17.03 -15.09
N ALA A 26 -4.26 -16.45 -14.78
CA ALA A 26 -4.05 -15.01 -14.78
C ALA A 26 -2.92 -14.64 -15.72
N ILE A 27 -3.05 -13.53 -16.42
CA ILE A 27 -1.98 -12.96 -17.23
C ILE A 27 -1.61 -11.56 -16.71
N PRO A 28 -0.32 -11.20 -16.69
CA PRO A 28 0.10 -9.86 -16.35
C PRO A 28 -0.27 -8.89 -17.48
N THR A 29 -0.63 -7.66 -17.11
CA THR A 29 -0.89 -6.59 -18.06
C THR A 29 0.33 -5.70 -18.25
N LYS A 30 0.42 -5.01 -19.40
CA LYS A 30 1.48 -3.99 -19.60
C LYS A 30 1.33 -2.83 -18.62
N LYS A 31 0.08 -2.44 -18.34
CA LYS A 31 -0.26 -1.40 -17.36
C LYS A 31 -0.12 -1.92 -15.93
N GLY A 32 0.22 -1.04 -15.02
CA GLY A 32 0.44 -1.40 -13.62
C GLY A 32 0.25 -0.24 -12.65
N GLN A 33 0.92 -0.34 -11.54
CA GLN A 33 0.91 0.68 -10.49
C GLN A 33 2.33 1.06 -10.11
N HIS A 34 2.63 2.35 -10.19
CA HIS A 34 3.84 2.95 -9.65
C HIS A 34 3.69 3.26 -8.17
N MET A 35 4.78 3.13 -7.42
CA MET A 35 4.89 3.60 -6.04
C MET A 35 6.22 4.35 -5.87
N LEU A 36 6.15 5.57 -5.39
CA LEU A 36 7.28 6.45 -5.13
C LEU A 36 7.36 6.71 -3.64
N ILE A 37 8.56 6.59 -3.05
CA ILE A 37 8.80 6.79 -1.63
C ILE A 37 9.91 7.80 -1.44
N LYS A 38 9.65 8.79 -0.60
CA LYS A 38 10.64 9.73 -0.08
C LYS A 38 10.72 9.56 1.42
N GLU A 39 11.95 9.51 1.93
CA GLU A 39 12.25 9.50 3.36
C GLU A 39 12.68 10.89 3.81
N PHE A 40 12.33 11.26 5.02
CA PHE A 40 12.77 12.49 5.65
C PHE A 40 12.80 12.32 7.17
N ALA A 41 13.55 13.19 7.85
CA ALA A 41 13.62 13.19 9.30
C ALA A 41 12.62 14.22 9.84
N GLU A 42 11.56 13.75 10.46
CA GLU A 42 10.56 14.58 11.16
C GLU A 42 10.04 13.83 12.37
N GLU A 43 9.83 14.59 13.45
CA GLU A 43 9.16 14.10 14.65
C GLU A 43 7.83 14.89 14.87
N PRO A 44 6.72 14.21 15.16
CA PRO A 44 6.54 12.76 15.27
C PRO A 44 6.69 12.05 13.93
N ARG A 45 7.12 10.77 13.95
CA ARG A 45 7.30 9.95 12.75
C ARG A 45 5.98 9.77 12.03
N THR A 46 5.93 10.20 10.79
CA THR A 46 4.71 10.27 10.00
C THR A 46 4.85 9.55 8.67
N LEU A 47 3.73 9.05 8.19
CA LEU A 47 3.60 8.48 6.85
C LEU A 47 2.49 9.23 6.12
N PHE A 48 2.87 10.03 5.12
CA PHE A 48 1.94 10.69 4.22
C PHE A 48 1.69 9.80 3.02
N TRP A 49 0.45 9.42 2.79
CA TRP A 49 0.06 8.56 1.66
C TRP A 49 -0.86 9.31 0.71
N LYS A 50 -0.53 9.24 -0.59
CA LYS A 50 -1.34 9.82 -1.66
C LYS A 50 -1.46 8.83 -2.82
N SER A 51 -2.69 8.52 -3.21
CA SER A 51 -2.97 7.62 -4.33
C SER A 51 -3.65 8.38 -5.47
N LEU A 52 -3.07 8.27 -6.66
CA LEU A 52 -3.56 8.86 -7.90
C LEU A 52 -4.19 7.81 -8.79
N GLY A 53 -5.23 8.20 -9.50
CA GLY A 53 -5.80 7.44 -10.61
C GLY A 53 -4.94 7.54 -11.88
N ASP A 54 -5.40 6.92 -12.93
CA ASP A 54 -4.82 7.00 -14.28
C ASP A 54 -4.95 8.40 -14.89
N ASP A 55 -6.00 9.12 -14.52
CA ASP A 55 -6.23 10.53 -14.86
C ASP A 55 -5.29 11.50 -14.12
N GLY A 56 -4.51 11.00 -13.15
CA GLY A 56 -3.59 11.78 -12.34
C GLY A 56 -4.24 12.49 -11.14
N ASN A 57 -5.55 12.37 -10.97
CA ASN A 57 -6.27 12.95 -9.84
C ASN A 57 -6.09 12.10 -8.57
N ALA A 58 -5.96 12.76 -7.42
CA ALA A 58 -5.91 12.08 -6.14
C ALA A 58 -7.31 11.56 -5.77
N TRP A 59 -7.43 10.26 -5.54
CA TRP A 59 -8.65 9.63 -5.07
C TRP A 59 -8.56 9.20 -3.60
N PHE A 60 -7.34 9.16 -3.05
CA PHE A 60 -7.10 8.87 -1.64
C PHE A 60 -5.89 9.64 -1.15
N GLU A 61 -6.02 10.27 0.00
CA GLU A 61 -4.93 10.99 0.67
C GLU A 61 -5.13 10.87 2.18
N GLN A 62 -4.10 10.42 2.90
CA GLN A 62 -4.18 10.18 4.33
C GLN A 62 -2.82 10.33 5.01
N LYS A 63 -2.83 10.88 6.22
CA LYS A 63 -1.70 10.89 7.14
C LYS A 63 -1.86 9.77 8.16
N PHE A 64 -0.78 9.06 8.40
CA PHE A 64 -0.65 8.03 9.43
C PHE A 64 0.48 8.39 10.39
N LEU A 65 0.42 7.86 11.59
CA LEU A 65 1.48 7.97 12.60
C LEU A 65 2.20 6.63 12.74
N ILE A 66 3.53 6.67 12.85
CA ILE A 66 4.37 5.52 13.11
C ILE A 66 4.78 5.58 14.59
N GLN A 67 4.28 4.65 15.39
CA GLN A 67 4.52 4.58 16.83
C GLN A 67 5.36 3.37 17.19
N LYS A 68 6.20 3.50 18.24
CA LYS A 68 6.83 2.32 18.86
C LYS A 68 5.86 1.66 19.83
N LYS A 69 5.66 0.36 19.70
CA LYS A 69 4.90 -0.41 20.69
C LYS A 69 5.74 -0.59 21.94
N THR A 70 5.21 -0.16 23.09
CA THR A 70 5.88 -0.19 24.38
C THR A 70 6.25 -1.59 24.91
N LYS A 71 5.61 -2.64 24.39
CA LYS A 71 5.83 -4.04 24.84
C LYS A 71 6.69 -4.90 23.90
N SER A 72 6.97 -4.46 22.68
CA SER A 72 7.65 -5.29 21.66
C SER A 72 8.53 -4.42 20.80
N ASN A 73 9.31 -3.59 21.17
CA ASN A 73 10.26 -2.74 20.36
C ASN A 73 9.92 -2.54 18.85
N ASN A 74 8.79 -3.07 18.40
CA ASN A 74 8.35 -3.02 17.02
C ASN A 74 7.56 -1.73 16.75
N ASN A 75 7.69 -1.21 15.55
CA ASN A 75 6.87 -0.11 15.08
C ASN A 75 5.40 -0.56 14.87
N SER A 76 4.49 0.39 14.84
CA SER A 76 3.13 0.19 14.36
C SER A 76 2.62 1.43 13.66
N VAL A 77 1.85 1.24 12.62
CA VAL A 77 1.15 2.31 11.91
C VAL A 77 -0.28 2.42 12.44
N ILE A 78 -0.71 3.64 12.70
CA ILE A 78 -2.09 3.96 13.07
C ILE A 78 -2.58 5.12 12.20
N CYS A 79 -3.89 5.22 12.01
CA CYS A 79 -4.48 6.43 11.43
C CYS A 79 -4.23 7.63 12.35
N ASP A 80 -4.02 8.82 11.78
CA ASP A 80 -3.94 10.05 12.56
C ASP A 80 -5.27 10.23 13.31
N PRO A 81 -5.26 10.34 14.67
CA PRO A 81 -6.48 10.52 15.45
C PRO A 81 -7.27 11.79 15.09
N ASN A 82 -6.58 12.78 14.51
CA ASN A 82 -7.19 14.03 14.05
C ASN A 82 -7.81 13.95 12.65
N ALA A 83 -7.67 12.81 11.96
CA ALA A 83 -8.29 12.61 10.65
C ALA A 83 -9.83 12.52 10.81
N GLN A 84 -10.54 13.40 10.13
CA GLN A 84 -11.98 13.61 10.33
C GLN A 84 -12.89 12.46 9.82
N ASN A 85 -12.37 11.46 9.09
CA ASN A 85 -13.19 10.39 8.52
C ASN A 85 -12.55 9.01 8.70
N LYS A 86 -13.32 8.07 9.26
CA LYS A 86 -13.00 6.63 9.11
C LYS A 86 -13.10 6.26 7.63
N ASN A 87 -12.01 5.78 7.07
CA ASN A 87 -11.92 5.38 5.68
C ASN A 87 -11.45 3.92 5.61
N GLU A 88 -12.26 3.06 5.00
CA GLU A 88 -11.96 1.63 4.84
C GLU A 88 -10.61 1.38 4.14
N VAL A 89 -10.24 2.25 3.20
CA VAL A 89 -8.94 2.17 2.52
C VAL A 89 -7.80 2.47 3.50
N ALA A 90 -7.96 3.44 4.39
CA ALA A 90 -6.99 3.75 5.42
C ALA A 90 -6.82 2.58 6.40
N GLU A 91 -7.92 1.98 6.85
CA GLU A 91 -7.89 0.81 7.74
C GLU A 91 -7.23 -0.40 7.07
N MET A 92 -7.50 -0.62 5.78
CA MET A 92 -6.85 -1.67 4.98
C MET A 92 -5.34 -1.42 4.90
N LEU A 93 -4.90 -0.19 4.60
CA LEU A 93 -3.48 0.16 4.56
C LEU A 93 -2.80 -0.05 5.91
N VAL A 94 -3.44 0.35 7.01
CA VAL A 94 -2.91 0.10 8.36
C VAL A 94 -2.68 -1.38 8.59
N ARG A 95 -3.63 -2.24 8.21
CA ARG A 95 -3.49 -3.70 8.34
C ARG A 95 -2.33 -4.26 7.51
N ILE A 96 -2.21 -3.82 6.25
CA ILE A 96 -1.14 -4.28 5.35
C ILE A 96 0.23 -3.83 5.87
N LEU A 97 0.39 -2.56 6.23
CA LEU A 97 1.65 -2.01 6.73
C LEU A 97 2.07 -2.65 8.07
N ASN A 98 1.13 -2.85 8.99
CA ASN A 98 1.42 -3.54 10.25
C ASN A 98 1.77 -5.01 10.03
N LYS A 99 1.19 -5.66 9.02
CA LYS A 99 1.60 -7.03 8.63
C LYS A 99 3.03 -7.02 8.07
N ALA A 100 3.39 -6.07 7.22
CA ALA A 100 4.75 -5.92 6.71
C ALA A 100 5.76 -5.69 7.86
N ILE A 101 5.44 -4.81 8.83
CA ILE A 101 6.28 -4.60 10.03
C ILE A 101 6.44 -5.89 10.85
N SER A 102 5.40 -6.73 10.91
CA SER A 102 5.49 -8.02 11.64
C SER A 102 6.41 -9.03 10.97
N LEU A 103 6.66 -8.89 9.68
CA LEU A 103 7.57 -9.74 8.88
C LEU A 103 8.98 -9.16 8.82
N ASN A 104 9.12 -7.84 8.79
CA ASN A 104 10.38 -7.13 8.86
C ASN A 104 10.29 -6.01 9.90
N VAL A 105 10.90 -6.22 11.06
CA VAL A 105 10.82 -5.30 12.22
C VAL A 105 11.52 -3.96 11.97
N ASP A 106 12.45 -3.91 11.03
CA ASP A 106 13.19 -2.71 10.65
C ASP A 106 12.41 -1.86 9.62
N PHE A 107 11.32 -2.40 9.08
CA PHE A 107 10.45 -1.68 8.15
C PHE A 107 9.81 -0.48 8.85
N LEU A 108 9.84 0.68 8.21
CA LEU A 108 9.36 1.97 8.73
C LEU A 108 10.08 2.41 10.03
N ALA A 109 11.35 2.03 10.21
CA ALA A 109 12.12 2.41 11.39
C ALA A 109 12.61 3.87 11.32
N ASP A 110 12.49 4.58 12.43
CA ASP A 110 13.14 5.85 12.78
C ASP A 110 13.08 7.01 11.76
N LYS A 111 12.17 6.96 10.77
CA LYS A 111 12.00 7.99 9.76
C LYS A 111 10.53 8.33 9.54
N SER A 112 10.30 9.43 8.85
CA SER A 112 9.02 9.77 8.24
C SER A 112 9.06 9.47 6.74
N TYR A 113 7.89 9.23 6.15
CA TYR A 113 7.79 8.79 4.75
C TYR A 113 6.70 9.56 4.02
N GLN A 114 6.96 9.86 2.77
CA GLN A 114 5.95 10.28 1.82
C GLN A 114 5.83 9.23 0.73
N VAL A 115 4.66 8.61 0.63
CA VAL A 115 4.34 7.60 -0.38
C VAL A 115 3.35 8.18 -1.37
N LYS A 116 3.66 8.05 -2.66
CA LYS A 116 2.78 8.41 -3.76
C LYS A 116 2.59 7.21 -4.66
N THR A 117 1.36 6.75 -4.82
CA THR A 117 1.02 5.71 -5.79
C THR A 117 0.29 6.30 -6.99
N ARG A 118 0.44 5.68 -8.16
CA ARG A 118 -0.29 6.04 -9.37
C ARG A 118 -0.64 4.79 -10.17
N LEU A 119 -1.91 4.64 -10.49
CA LEU A 119 -2.39 3.63 -11.42
C LEU A 119 -2.21 4.10 -12.88
N GLU A 120 -1.98 3.15 -13.77
CA GLU A 120 -1.98 3.37 -15.23
C GLU A 120 -3.29 2.88 -15.89
N PHE A 121 -4.26 2.48 -15.08
CA PHE A 121 -5.57 1.97 -15.50
C PHE A 121 -6.66 2.41 -14.53
N ASP A 122 -7.88 2.49 -15.02
CA ASP A 122 -9.04 2.82 -14.18
C ASP A 122 -9.29 1.71 -13.14
N ARG A 123 -9.58 2.10 -11.92
CA ARG A 123 -9.80 1.18 -10.78
C ARG A 123 -10.95 0.20 -11.02
N SER A 124 -11.94 0.59 -11.83
CA SER A 124 -13.11 -0.24 -12.16
C SER A 124 -12.80 -1.36 -13.16
N TRP A 125 -11.63 -1.34 -13.82
CA TRP A 125 -11.30 -2.34 -14.84
C TRP A 125 -10.98 -3.74 -14.28
N GLY A 126 -10.91 -3.90 -12.97
CA GLY A 126 -10.65 -5.22 -12.37
C GLY A 126 -9.23 -5.77 -12.62
N LEU A 127 -8.28 -4.93 -12.95
CA LEU A 127 -6.88 -5.34 -13.23
C LEU A 127 -6.01 -5.49 -11.97
N GLY A 128 -6.63 -5.68 -10.81
CA GLY A 128 -5.94 -6.02 -9.58
C GLY A 128 -5.19 -4.86 -8.93
N SER A 129 -5.80 -3.68 -8.83
CA SER A 129 -5.20 -2.50 -8.16
C SER A 129 -4.74 -2.79 -6.73
N SER A 130 -5.48 -3.58 -5.96
CA SER A 130 -5.08 -4.01 -4.61
C SER A 130 -3.87 -4.95 -4.63
N SER A 131 -3.82 -5.87 -5.58
CA SER A 131 -2.70 -6.81 -5.74
C SER A 131 -1.41 -6.08 -6.11
N THR A 132 -1.48 -5.11 -7.04
CA THR A 132 -0.31 -4.31 -7.43
C THR A 132 0.21 -3.47 -6.26
N LEU A 133 -0.69 -2.94 -5.43
CA LEU A 133 -0.34 -2.21 -4.23
C LEU A 133 0.38 -3.11 -3.22
N MET A 134 -0.17 -4.28 -2.93
CA MET A 134 0.46 -5.25 -2.02
C MET A 134 1.84 -5.67 -2.50
N CYS A 135 2.01 -5.98 -3.79
CA CYS A 135 3.32 -6.32 -4.37
C CYS A 135 4.33 -5.16 -4.26
N ASN A 136 3.89 -3.91 -4.41
CA ASN A 136 4.78 -2.77 -4.24
C ASN A 136 5.17 -2.54 -2.77
N ILE A 137 4.25 -2.75 -1.83
CA ILE A 137 4.55 -2.65 -0.39
C ILE A 137 5.49 -3.79 0.04
N ASP A 138 5.29 -5.01 -0.45
CA ASP A 138 6.14 -6.16 -0.20
C ASP A 138 7.60 -5.86 -0.60
N LYS A 139 7.81 -5.42 -1.84
CA LYS A 139 9.14 -5.00 -2.34
C LYS A 139 9.76 -3.84 -1.55
N TRP A 140 8.93 -2.99 -0.94
CA TRP A 140 9.42 -1.91 -0.10
C TRP A 140 9.82 -2.39 1.28
N ALA A 141 9.18 -3.44 1.76
CA ALA A 141 9.41 -4.02 3.08
C ALA A 141 10.55 -5.06 3.12
N GLU A 142 11.07 -5.50 1.95
CA GLU A 142 12.27 -6.33 1.83
C GLU A 142 13.55 -5.54 2.20
#